data_af7c29e717b59666eb2982ce54d34c2e
#
_entry.id   af7c29e717b59666eb2982ce54d34c2e
#
_cell.length_a   1.000
_cell.length_b   1.000
_cell.length_c   1.000
_cell.angle_alpha   90.00
_cell.angle_beta   90.00
_cell.angle_gamma   90.00
#
_symmetry.space_group_name_H-M   'P 1'
#
loop_
_entity.id
_entity.type
_entity.pdbx_description
1 polymer ?
#
loop_
_entity_poly.entity_id
_entity_poly.type
_entity_poly.pdbx_seq_one_letter_code
_entity_poly.pdbx_strand_id
1 'polypeptide(L)'
;MNLRKLILLLALFLATGVGAQIQQQSPYPKREFRGAWIQAVNGQFRGIPTEKLKQTLIDQLNSLQGAGINAIIFQVRPEADALYASQLEPWSRFLTGVQGQAPSPYWDPMQFMIDECHKRGMEFHAWINPYRVKTSLKSELAANHLYNIHPEWFVTYNNQLYFDPALPESRRHICMVVADIVSRYDVDAIHM
;
A
#
# COMPACT_ATOMS: atom_id res chain seq x y z
N MET A 1 19.75 -66.02 -31.70
CA MET A 1 19.03 -65.18 -30.69
C MET A 1 17.63 -65.01 -31.20
N ASN A 2 16.61 -65.44 -30.41
CA ASN A 2 15.21 -65.46 -30.87
C ASN A 2 14.63 -64.02 -30.92
N LEU A 3 13.97 -63.63 -32.01
CA LEU A 3 13.42 -62.29 -32.25
C LEU A 3 12.64 -61.77 -31.07
N ARG A 4 11.93 -62.65 -30.36
CA ARG A 4 11.18 -62.24 -29.09
C ARG A 4 12.11 -61.78 -27.96
N LYS A 5 13.34 -62.38 -27.84
CA LYS A 5 14.32 -61.96 -26.83
C LYS A 5 14.97 -60.61 -27.19
N LEU A 6 15.13 -60.34 -28.48
CA LEU A 6 15.65 -59.06 -28.97
C LEU A 6 14.66 -57.96 -28.75
N ILE A 7 13.33 -58.17 -28.98
CA ILE A 7 12.27 -57.20 -28.73
C ILE A 7 12.14 -56.91 -27.25
N LEU A 8 12.25 -57.92 -26.38
CA LEU A 8 12.21 -57.72 -24.91
C LEU A 8 13.41 -56.92 -24.39
N LEU A 9 14.60 -57.16 -24.92
CA LEU A 9 15.81 -56.37 -24.60
C LEU A 9 15.70 -54.92 -25.07
N LEU A 10 15.16 -54.67 -26.27
CA LEU A 10 14.92 -53.31 -26.79
C LEU A 10 13.87 -52.58 -25.94
N ALA A 11 12.80 -53.26 -25.52
CA ALA A 11 11.75 -52.66 -24.65
C ALA A 11 12.33 -52.31 -23.25
N LEU A 12 13.26 -53.15 -22.72
CA LEU A 12 13.91 -52.86 -21.44
C LEU A 12 14.83 -51.64 -21.52
N PHE A 13 15.53 -51.45 -22.66
CA PHE A 13 16.39 -50.27 -22.88
C PHE A 13 15.59 -48.98 -23.08
N LEU A 14 14.41 -49.05 -23.67
CA LEU A 14 13.49 -47.88 -23.80
C LEU A 14 12.85 -47.49 -22.48
N ALA A 15 12.65 -48.45 -21.55
CA ALA A 15 12.07 -48.19 -20.24
C ALA A 15 13.06 -47.51 -19.26
N THR A 16 14.39 -47.68 -19.45
CA THR A 16 15.40 -47.02 -18.61
C THR A 16 15.76 -45.60 -19.05
N GLY A 17 15.27 -45.17 -20.24
CA GLY A 17 15.53 -43.84 -20.78
C GLY A 17 14.52 -42.76 -20.34
N VAL A 18 13.50 -43.11 -19.57
CA VAL A 18 12.65 -42.09 -18.90
C VAL A 18 13.42 -41.64 -17.64
N GLY A 19 14.45 -40.85 -17.86
CA GLY A 19 15.07 -40.09 -16.79
C GLY A 19 13.97 -39.25 -16.14
N ALA A 20 13.59 -39.61 -14.90
CA ALA A 20 12.84 -38.72 -14.07
C ALA A 20 13.63 -37.40 -14.05
N GLN A 21 13.17 -36.40 -14.80
CA GLN A 21 13.63 -35.05 -14.61
C GLN A 21 13.28 -34.76 -13.14
N ILE A 22 14.26 -34.88 -12.26
CA ILE A 22 14.21 -34.29 -10.92
C ILE A 22 14.06 -32.82 -11.21
N GLN A 23 12.81 -32.37 -11.17
CA GLN A 23 12.50 -30.97 -11.24
C GLN A 23 13.19 -30.37 -10.01
N GLN A 24 14.37 -29.82 -10.24
CA GLN A 24 15.13 -29.13 -9.21
C GLN A 24 14.20 -28.01 -8.71
N GLN A 25 13.55 -28.25 -7.59
CA GLN A 25 12.73 -27.22 -6.98
C GLN A 25 13.68 -26.05 -6.74
N SER A 26 13.41 -24.95 -7.42
CA SER A 26 14.12 -23.70 -7.15
C SER A 26 14.12 -23.47 -5.65
N PRO A 27 15.29 -23.23 -5.02
CA PRO A 27 15.35 -22.91 -3.58
C PRO A 27 14.61 -21.61 -3.26
N TYR A 28 14.18 -20.87 -4.27
CA TYR A 28 13.43 -19.62 -4.12
C TYR A 28 11.94 -19.88 -4.24
N PRO A 29 11.11 -19.18 -3.44
CA PRO A 29 9.66 -19.29 -3.53
C PRO A 29 9.19 -18.89 -4.94
N LYS A 30 8.22 -19.64 -5.50
CA LYS A 30 7.63 -19.35 -6.82
C LYS A 30 6.96 -17.97 -6.87
N ARG A 31 6.55 -17.44 -5.72
CA ARG A 31 5.99 -16.10 -5.52
C ARG A 31 6.76 -15.47 -4.37
N GLU A 32 7.47 -14.42 -4.66
CA GLU A 32 8.21 -13.63 -3.69
C GLU A 32 7.55 -12.27 -3.57
N PHE A 33 7.30 -11.81 -2.35
CA PHE A 33 6.85 -10.44 -2.08
C PHE A 33 8.03 -9.48 -2.25
N ARG A 34 7.92 -8.57 -3.20
CA ARG A 34 8.88 -7.50 -3.45
C ARG A 34 8.15 -6.17 -3.40
N GLY A 35 8.11 -5.58 -2.19
CA GLY A 35 7.40 -4.34 -1.91
C GLY A 35 8.29 -3.11 -2.00
N ALA A 36 7.72 -2.00 -2.46
CA ALA A 36 8.33 -0.68 -2.42
C ALA A 36 7.41 0.33 -1.73
N TRP A 37 7.98 1.18 -0.85
CA TRP A 37 7.25 2.24 -0.16
C TRP A 37 7.23 3.52 -0.98
N ILE A 38 6.04 4.11 -1.12
CA ILE A 38 5.85 5.47 -1.64
C ILE A 38 5.22 6.30 -0.52
N GLN A 39 6.01 7.19 0.07
CA GLN A 39 5.55 8.09 1.12
C GLN A 39 4.88 9.34 0.54
N ALA A 40 3.91 9.91 1.27
CA ALA A 40 3.24 11.15 0.88
C ALA A 40 3.82 12.41 1.54
N VAL A 41 4.70 12.23 2.54
CA VAL A 41 5.29 13.31 3.35
C VAL A 41 6.53 13.94 2.70
N ASN A 42 7.16 14.90 3.38
CA ASN A 42 8.39 15.57 2.93
C ASN A 42 8.25 16.36 1.61
N GLY A 43 7.06 16.88 1.34
CA GLY A 43 6.81 17.74 0.19
C GLY A 43 6.75 17.03 -1.16
N GLN A 44 6.70 15.70 -1.18
CA GLN A 44 6.71 14.93 -2.42
C GLN A 44 5.50 15.20 -3.32
N PHE A 45 4.32 15.51 -2.76
CA PHE A 45 3.09 15.74 -3.52
C PHE A 45 2.64 17.20 -3.46
N ARG A 46 3.03 17.90 -2.40
CA ARG A 46 2.57 19.25 -2.12
C ARG A 46 2.93 20.25 -3.22
N GLY A 47 1.91 20.95 -3.72
CA GLY A 47 2.08 22.01 -4.72
C GLY A 47 2.37 21.52 -6.13
N ILE A 48 2.31 20.21 -6.37
CA ILE A 48 2.42 19.63 -7.71
C ILE A 48 1.02 19.64 -8.36
N PRO A 49 0.86 20.20 -9.58
CA PRO A 49 -0.41 20.14 -10.30
C PRO A 49 -0.88 18.68 -10.47
N THR A 50 -2.18 18.45 -10.36
CA THR A 50 -2.81 17.11 -10.36
C THR A 50 -2.31 16.21 -11.49
N GLU A 51 -2.34 16.68 -12.73
CA GLU A 51 -1.93 15.86 -13.89
C GLU A 51 -0.42 15.55 -13.88
N LYS A 52 0.39 16.49 -13.41
CA LYS A 52 1.83 16.24 -13.25
C LYS A 52 2.11 15.24 -12.13
N LEU A 53 1.36 15.30 -11.02
CA LEU A 53 1.51 14.35 -9.92
C LEU A 53 1.09 12.94 -10.36
N LYS A 54 -0.05 12.80 -11.06
CA LYS A 54 -0.48 11.52 -11.64
C LYS A 54 0.58 10.92 -12.56
N GLN A 55 1.12 11.75 -13.48
CA GLN A 55 2.18 11.28 -14.38
C GLN A 55 3.43 10.86 -13.63
N THR A 56 3.84 11.61 -12.60
CA THR A 56 4.99 11.25 -11.75
C THR A 56 4.77 9.89 -11.06
N LEU A 57 3.57 9.64 -10.54
CA LEU A 57 3.22 8.37 -9.90
C LEU A 57 3.23 7.22 -10.92
N ILE A 58 2.70 7.42 -12.13
CA ILE A 58 2.76 6.45 -13.23
C ILE A 58 4.21 6.10 -13.58
N ASP A 59 5.08 7.11 -13.71
CA ASP A 59 6.49 6.91 -14.07
C ASP A 59 7.24 6.14 -12.96
N GLN A 60 6.94 6.43 -11.68
CA GLN A 60 7.45 5.67 -10.55
C GLN A 60 6.99 4.20 -10.59
N LEU A 61 5.71 3.94 -10.84
CA LEU A 61 5.17 2.58 -10.95
C LEU A 61 5.81 1.81 -12.11
N ASN A 62 5.99 2.44 -13.27
CA ASN A 62 6.64 1.82 -14.42
C ASN A 62 8.11 1.45 -14.10
N SER A 63 8.84 2.34 -13.43
CA SER A 63 10.21 2.09 -13.01
C SER A 63 10.31 0.95 -11.99
N LEU A 64 9.42 0.93 -10.99
CA LEU A 64 9.37 -0.12 -9.97
C LEU A 64 8.99 -1.47 -10.55
N GLN A 65 8.00 -1.52 -11.46
CA GLN A 65 7.62 -2.72 -12.18
C GLN A 65 8.81 -3.26 -13.01
N GLY A 66 9.53 -2.38 -13.72
CA GLY A 66 10.73 -2.74 -14.48
C GLY A 66 11.86 -3.29 -13.60
N ALA A 67 11.92 -2.89 -12.34
CA ALA A 67 12.84 -3.44 -11.32
C ALA A 67 12.33 -4.75 -10.68
N GLY A 68 11.17 -5.25 -11.10
CA GLY A 68 10.59 -6.49 -10.59
C GLY A 68 9.82 -6.36 -9.28
N ILE A 69 9.48 -5.15 -8.86
CA ILE A 69 8.59 -4.89 -7.70
C ILE A 69 7.18 -5.37 -8.06
N ASN A 70 6.50 -6.04 -7.13
CA ASN A 70 5.16 -6.59 -7.33
C ASN A 70 4.14 -6.15 -6.26
N ALA A 71 4.54 -5.26 -5.35
CA ALA A 71 3.64 -4.65 -4.37
C ALA A 71 4.06 -3.21 -4.06
N ILE A 72 3.09 -2.31 -3.97
CA ILE A 72 3.31 -0.90 -3.60
C ILE A 72 2.68 -0.65 -2.24
N ILE A 73 3.50 -0.15 -1.31
CA ILE A 73 3.07 0.26 0.02
C ILE A 73 2.94 1.78 -0.01
N PHE A 74 1.72 2.27 -0.24
CA PHE A 74 1.44 3.69 -0.47
C PHE A 74 0.87 4.35 0.77
N GLN A 75 1.49 5.47 1.21
CA GLN A 75 1.06 6.18 2.42
C GLN A 75 -0.23 6.96 2.16
N VAL A 76 -1.36 6.42 2.64
CA VAL A 76 -2.69 7.01 2.45
C VAL A 76 -3.16 7.81 3.66
N ARG A 77 -2.57 7.59 4.86
CA ARG A 77 -2.95 8.28 6.10
C ARG A 77 -1.71 8.63 6.93
N PRO A 78 -1.09 9.79 6.69
CA PRO A 78 0.14 10.21 7.35
C PRO A 78 -0.05 10.81 8.76
N GLU A 79 -1.06 11.68 9.01
CA GLU A 79 -1.22 12.46 10.23
C GLU A 79 -2.71 12.59 10.66
N ALA A 80 -3.43 11.48 10.85
CA ALA A 80 -4.87 11.48 11.10
C ALA A 80 -5.63 12.32 10.06
N ASP A 81 -5.19 12.22 8.83
CA ASP A 81 -5.71 12.88 7.64
C ASP A 81 -5.54 11.92 6.44
N ALA A 82 -6.26 12.13 5.37
CA ALA A 82 -6.39 11.16 4.30
C ALA A 82 -5.92 11.69 2.94
N LEU A 83 -5.26 10.83 2.16
CA LEU A 83 -5.02 11.01 0.73
C LEU A 83 -6.07 10.25 -0.10
N TYR A 84 -7.28 10.19 0.39
CA TYR A 84 -8.45 9.59 -0.25
C TYR A 84 -9.72 10.28 0.25
N ALA A 85 -10.85 10.05 -0.40
CA ALA A 85 -12.14 10.64 -0.03
C ALA A 85 -12.70 10.02 1.26
N SER A 86 -12.04 10.27 2.41
CA SER A 86 -12.47 9.81 3.73
C SER A 86 -13.68 10.59 4.20
N GLN A 87 -14.61 9.88 4.87
CA GLN A 87 -15.73 10.49 5.60
C GLN A 87 -15.43 10.66 7.10
N LEU A 88 -14.30 10.11 7.56
CA LEU A 88 -13.91 10.08 8.98
C LEU A 88 -12.85 11.13 9.32
N GLU A 89 -11.99 11.46 8.35
CA GLU A 89 -10.83 12.32 8.56
C GLU A 89 -10.69 13.35 7.43
N PRO A 90 -10.09 14.53 7.70
CA PRO A 90 -9.93 15.57 6.69
C PRO A 90 -8.92 15.14 5.61
N TRP A 91 -8.98 15.81 4.45
CA TRP A 91 -7.95 15.71 3.42
C TRP A 91 -6.57 16.10 3.96
N SER A 92 -5.55 15.35 3.56
CA SER A 92 -4.20 15.57 4.04
C SER A 92 -3.57 16.84 3.46
N ARG A 93 -2.94 17.62 4.34
CA ARG A 93 -2.12 18.79 3.95
C ARG A 93 -0.92 18.41 3.06
N PHE A 94 -0.49 17.15 3.08
CA PHE A 94 0.61 16.67 2.25
C PHE A 94 0.22 16.57 0.76
N LEU A 95 -1.07 16.57 0.46
CA LEU A 95 -1.56 16.61 -0.92
C LEU A 95 -1.68 18.06 -1.44
N THR A 96 -2.39 18.90 -0.70
CA THR A 96 -2.76 20.25 -1.18
C THR A 96 -1.97 21.38 -0.52
N GLY A 97 -1.35 21.12 0.62
CA GLY A 97 -0.71 22.11 1.46
C GLY A 97 -1.56 22.58 2.63
N VAL A 98 -2.88 22.36 2.59
CA VAL A 98 -3.86 22.75 3.62
C VAL A 98 -4.68 21.53 4.00
N GLN A 99 -4.67 21.18 5.31
CA GLN A 99 -5.48 20.08 5.81
C GLN A 99 -6.97 20.41 5.69
N GLY A 100 -7.77 19.44 5.24
CA GLY A 100 -9.20 19.62 5.00
C GLY A 100 -9.55 20.12 3.61
N GLN A 101 -8.58 20.57 2.81
CA GLN A 101 -8.81 21.01 1.44
C GLN A 101 -8.70 19.83 0.48
N ALA A 102 -9.79 19.55 -0.24
CA ALA A 102 -9.77 18.55 -1.34
C ALA A 102 -8.87 19.03 -2.49
N PRO A 103 -8.29 18.10 -3.27
CA PRO A 103 -7.52 18.45 -4.46
C PRO A 103 -8.39 19.10 -5.54
N SER A 104 -7.80 20.03 -6.29
CA SER A 104 -8.46 20.70 -7.41
C SER A 104 -7.53 20.73 -8.64
N PRO A 105 -7.94 20.12 -9.78
CA PRO A 105 -9.18 19.35 -10.00
C PRO A 105 -9.33 18.19 -9.01
N TYR A 106 -10.59 17.84 -8.69
CA TYR A 106 -10.88 16.75 -7.76
C TYR A 106 -10.43 15.39 -8.33
N TRP A 107 -9.78 14.60 -7.52
CA TRP A 107 -9.42 13.20 -7.77
C TRP A 107 -9.19 12.49 -6.44
N ASP A 108 -9.22 11.17 -6.45
CA ASP A 108 -8.89 10.33 -5.30
C ASP A 108 -7.54 9.66 -5.53
N PRO A 109 -6.47 10.11 -4.82
CA PRO A 109 -5.13 9.54 -4.99
C PRO A 109 -5.04 8.05 -4.69
N MET A 110 -5.76 7.56 -3.67
CA MET A 110 -5.72 6.15 -3.31
C MET A 110 -6.38 5.29 -4.39
N GLN A 111 -7.58 5.67 -4.85
CA GLN A 111 -8.26 4.95 -5.94
C GLN A 111 -7.42 4.93 -7.21
N PHE A 112 -6.84 6.08 -7.57
CA PHE A 112 -5.95 6.16 -8.73
C PHE A 112 -4.76 5.21 -8.62
N MET A 113 -4.11 5.13 -7.45
CA MET A 113 -2.96 4.26 -7.24
C MET A 113 -3.35 2.78 -7.24
N ILE A 114 -4.51 2.42 -6.70
CA ILE A 114 -5.06 1.06 -6.78
C ILE A 114 -5.22 0.66 -8.25
N ASP A 115 -5.92 1.48 -9.05
CA ASP A 115 -6.16 1.21 -10.46
C ASP A 115 -4.85 1.06 -11.25
N GLU A 116 -3.88 1.94 -10.99
CA GLU A 116 -2.59 1.90 -11.68
C GLU A 116 -1.69 0.73 -11.24
N CYS A 117 -1.76 0.30 -9.98
CA CYS A 117 -1.09 -0.90 -9.50
C CYS A 117 -1.69 -2.16 -10.13
N HIS A 118 -3.01 -2.32 -10.08
CA HIS A 118 -3.71 -3.50 -10.60
C HIS A 118 -3.55 -3.64 -12.12
N LYS A 119 -3.57 -2.53 -12.89
CA LYS A 119 -3.24 -2.54 -14.33
C LYS A 119 -1.86 -3.15 -14.63
N ARG A 120 -0.94 -3.09 -13.69
CA ARG A 120 0.43 -3.61 -13.80
C ARG A 120 0.62 -4.98 -13.17
N GLY A 121 -0.44 -5.58 -12.60
CA GLY A 121 -0.38 -6.82 -11.84
C GLY A 121 0.42 -6.68 -10.54
N MET A 122 0.43 -5.50 -9.94
CA MET A 122 1.05 -5.18 -8.66
C MET A 122 -0.01 -5.10 -7.58
N GLU A 123 0.29 -5.60 -6.37
CA GLU A 123 -0.55 -5.41 -5.19
C GLU A 123 -0.47 -3.95 -4.70
N PHE A 124 -1.59 -3.45 -4.18
CA PHE A 124 -1.66 -2.15 -3.52
C PHE A 124 -1.91 -2.32 -2.02
N HIS A 125 -0.95 -1.89 -1.20
CA HIS A 125 -1.04 -1.91 0.26
C HIS A 125 -1.26 -0.49 0.78
N ALA A 126 -2.39 -0.24 1.44
CA ALA A 126 -2.69 1.05 2.05
C ALA A 126 -1.89 1.22 3.35
N TRP A 127 -0.88 2.10 3.33
CA TRP A 127 -0.10 2.40 4.52
C TRP A 127 -0.75 3.51 5.33
N ILE A 128 -1.05 3.21 6.58
CA ILE A 128 -1.58 4.15 7.55
C ILE A 128 -0.62 4.29 8.75
N ASN A 129 -0.52 5.50 9.30
CA ASN A 129 0.10 5.73 10.61
C ASN A 129 -1.03 5.76 11.65
N PRO A 130 -1.26 4.70 12.44
CA PRO A 130 -2.48 4.57 13.22
C PRO A 130 -2.63 5.66 14.28
N TYR A 131 -1.56 6.04 14.97
CA TYR A 131 -1.65 6.95 16.12
C TYR A 131 -1.09 8.35 15.88
N ARG A 132 -0.31 8.57 14.82
CA ARG A 132 0.28 9.89 14.55
C ARG A 132 -0.79 10.89 14.11
N VAL A 133 -0.75 12.08 14.72
CA VAL A 133 -1.67 13.20 14.42
C VAL A 133 -0.92 14.43 13.94
N LYS A 134 0.18 14.80 14.59
CA LYS A 134 1.04 15.93 14.18
C LYS A 134 2.50 15.60 14.46
N THR A 135 3.34 15.78 13.47
CA THR A 135 4.80 15.72 13.64
C THR A 135 5.39 17.02 14.18
N SER A 136 4.61 18.11 14.19
CA SER A 136 4.94 19.37 14.81
C SER A 136 3.68 20.01 15.41
N LEU A 137 3.72 20.42 16.67
CA LEU A 137 2.61 21.10 17.33
C LEU A 137 2.25 22.45 16.66
N LYS A 138 3.16 23.03 15.87
CA LYS A 138 2.94 24.27 15.12
C LYS A 138 2.04 24.08 13.89
N SER A 139 1.84 22.84 13.41
CA SER A 139 0.97 22.59 12.25
C SER A 139 -0.48 22.88 12.62
N GLU A 140 -1.18 23.62 11.76
CA GLU A 140 -2.62 23.85 11.90
C GLU A 140 -3.41 22.59 11.56
N LEU A 141 -4.50 22.37 12.28
CA LEU A 141 -5.45 21.30 12.01
C LEU A 141 -6.71 21.87 11.36
N ALA A 142 -7.32 21.10 10.47
CA ALA A 142 -8.61 21.45 9.90
C ALA A 142 -9.69 21.61 11.01
N ALA A 143 -10.66 22.50 10.79
CA ALA A 143 -11.71 22.76 11.78
C ALA A 143 -12.49 21.50 12.18
N ASN A 144 -12.67 20.55 11.25
CA ASN A 144 -13.34 19.27 11.46
C ASN A 144 -12.42 18.14 11.92
N HIS A 145 -11.17 18.45 12.30
CA HIS A 145 -10.26 17.42 12.81
C HIS A 145 -10.72 16.95 14.19
N LEU A 146 -10.62 15.65 14.46
CA LEU A 146 -11.07 15.02 15.72
C LEU A 146 -10.45 15.64 16.98
N TYR A 147 -9.23 16.13 16.91
CA TYR A 147 -8.61 16.84 18.04
C TYR A 147 -9.40 18.07 18.49
N ASN A 148 -10.10 18.74 17.57
CA ASN A 148 -10.93 19.91 17.91
C ASN A 148 -12.29 19.52 18.54
N ILE A 149 -12.67 18.23 18.38
CA ILE A 149 -13.96 17.70 18.88
C ILE A 149 -13.73 16.89 20.16
N HIS A 150 -12.67 16.11 20.21
CA HIS A 150 -12.32 15.19 21.28
C HIS A 150 -10.85 15.33 21.70
N PRO A 151 -10.42 16.49 22.23
CA PRO A 151 -9.02 16.69 22.62
C PRO A 151 -8.53 15.68 23.67
N GLU A 152 -9.45 15.13 24.47
CA GLU A 152 -9.17 14.11 25.49
C GLU A 152 -8.71 12.76 24.92
N TRP A 153 -8.86 12.52 23.62
CA TRP A 153 -8.39 11.29 22.98
C TRP A 153 -6.91 11.32 22.62
N PHE A 154 -6.22 12.43 22.89
CA PHE A 154 -4.88 12.67 22.37
C PHE A 154 -3.88 12.94 23.48
N VAL A 155 -2.63 12.58 23.22
CA VAL A 155 -1.48 12.84 24.09
C VAL A 155 -0.38 13.53 23.32
N THR A 156 0.33 14.42 24.01
CA THR A 156 1.56 15.03 23.48
C THR A 156 2.77 14.29 24.02
N TYR A 157 3.62 13.84 23.11
CA TYR A 157 4.88 13.23 23.44
C TYR A 157 5.98 13.73 22.49
N ASN A 158 7.14 14.08 23.03
CA ASN A 158 8.28 14.57 22.27
C ASN A 158 7.93 15.67 21.23
N ASN A 159 7.16 16.66 21.65
CA ASN A 159 6.67 17.77 20.81
C ASN A 159 5.85 17.35 19.58
N GLN A 160 5.25 16.19 19.63
CA GLN A 160 4.33 15.64 18.62
C GLN A 160 2.99 15.28 19.28
N LEU A 161 1.93 15.24 18.48
CA LEU A 161 0.59 14.86 18.92
C LEU A 161 0.24 13.46 18.41
N TYR A 162 -0.34 12.64 19.27
CA TYR A 162 -0.76 11.28 18.97
C TYR A 162 -2.16 11.01 19.52
N PHE A 163 -2.90 10.09 18.91
CA PHE A 163 -3.98 9.42 19.61
C PHE A 163 -3.41 8.64 20.79
N ASP A 164 -4.10 8.69 21.94
CA ASP A 164 -3.73 7.87 23.09
C ASP A 164 -4.10 6.40 22.85
N PRO A 165 -3.14 5.49 22.69
CA PRO A 165 -3.44 4.08 22.43
C PRO A 165 -4.07 3.35 23.63
N ALA A 166 -3.99 3.93 24.84
CA ALA A 166 -4.63 3.37 26.03
C ALA A 166 -6.15 3.53 25.99
N LEU A 167 -6.67 4.54 25.28
CA LEU A 167 -8.09 4.83 25.21
C LEU A 167 -8.82 3.90 24.22
N PRO A 168 -9.94 3.28 24.63
CA PRO A 168 -10.78 2.46 23.72
C PRO A 168 -11.30 3.25 22.53
N GLU A 169 -11.63 4.53 22.71
CA GLU A 169 -12.15 5.45 21.68
C GLU A 169 -11.13 5.65 20.57
N SER A 170 -9.87 5.93 20.93
CA SER A 170 -8.77 6.05 19.97
C SER A 170 -8.60 4.78 19.14
N ARG A 171 -8.55 3.62 19.79
CA ARG A 171 -8.43 2.32 19.09
C ARG A 171 -9.62 2.04 18.20
N ARG A 172 -10.85 2.33 18.67
CA ARG A 172 -12.07 2.17 17.88
C ARG A 172 -12.04 3.04 16.64
N HIS A 173 -11.61 4.30 16.76
CA HIS A 173 -11.49 5.20 15.60
C HIS A 173 -10.54 4.62 14.55
N ILE A 174 -9.37 4.12 14.94
CA ILE A 174 -8.43 3.48 14.00
C ILE A 174 -9.05 2.25 13.33
N CYS A 175 -9.78 1.41 14.08
CA CYS A 175 -10.52 0.30 13.49
C CYS A 175 -11.58 0.78 12.48
N MET A 176 -12.27 1.89 12.76
CA MET A 176 -13.24 2.49 11.81
C MET A 176 -12.56 2.99 10.54
N VAL A 177 -11.37 3.61 10.64
CA VAL A 177 -10.58 4.03 9.47
C VAL A 177 -10.19 2.82 8.61
N VAL A 178 -9.70 1.75 9.23
CA VAL A 178 -9.39 0.51 8.50
C VAL A 178 -10.63 -0.06 7.83
N ALA A 179 -11.76 -0.15 8.57
CA ALA A 179 -13.02 -0.65 8.03
C ALA A 179 -13.53 0.21 6.86
N ASP A 180 -13.41 1.55 6.94
CA ASP A 180 -13.77 2.46 5.86
C ASP A 180 -12.94 2.18 4.59
N ILE A 181 -11.63 2.01 4.73
CA ILE A 181 -10.74 1.71 3.60
C ILE A 181 -11.13 0.37 2.96
N VAL A 182 -11.16 -0.73 3.74
CA VAL A 182 -11.34 -2.08 3.17
C VAL A 182 -12.77 -2.33 2.66
N SER A 183 -13.76 -1.55 3.11
CA SER A 183 -15.13 -1.68 2.62
C SER A 183 -15.40 -0.92 1.32
N ARG A 184 -14.61 0.12 1.03
CA ARG A 184 -14.85 1.01 -0.11
C ARG A 184 -13.81 0.90 -1.23
N TYR A 185 -12.63 0.39 -0.93
CA TYR A 185 -11.51 0.33 -1.86
C TYR A 185 -10.99 -1.09 -2.01
N ASP A 186 -10.62 -1.45 -3.22
CA ASP A 186 -10.04 -2.75 -3.56
C ASP A 186 -8.54 -2.80 -3.19
N VAL A 187 -8.25 -2.68 -1.89
CA VAL A 187 -6.88 -2.77 -1.38
C VAL A 187 -6.50 -4.23 -1.13
N ASP A 188 -5.27 -4.62 -1.47
CA ASP A 188 -4.77 -5.98 -1.23
C ASP A 188 -4.33 -6.18 0.23
N ALA A 189 -3.89 -5.11 0.89
CA ALA A 189 -3.51 -5.15 2.31
C ALA A 189 -3.57 -3.76 2.98
N ILE A 190 -3.62 -3.79 4.32
CA ILE A 190 -3.34 -2.63 5.19
C ILE A 190 -1.94 -2.80 5.77
N HIS A 191 -1.13 -1.76 5.68
CA HIS A 191 0.21 -1.67 6.26
C HIS A 191 0.22 -0.63 7.40
N MET A 192 0.75 -1.01 8.59
CA MET A 192 0.81 -0.16 9.78
C MET A 192 2.20 -0.18 10.41
#